data_2ad41bc50d0b2d5f15c17448a43dc170
#
_entry.id   2ad41bc50d0b2d5f15c17448a43dc170
#
_cell.length_a   1.000
_cell.length_b   1.000
_cell.length_c   1.000
_cell.angle_alpha   90.00
_cell.angle_beta   90.00
_cell.angle_gamma   90.00
#
_symmetry.space_group_name_H-M   'P 1'
#
loop_
_entity.id
_entity.type
_entity.pdbx_description
1 polymer ?
#
loop_
_entity_poly.entity_id
_entity_poly.type
_entity_poly.pdbx_seq_one_letter_code
_entity_poly.pdbx_strand_id
1 'polypeptide(L)'
;MEKFITHVGTGVPLRRSNVDTDQIIPAVYLKRVTRSGFEDGLFAAWRNDPEFVLNQPAYKNGTVLVAGADFGTGSSREHAVWALQNYGFKVVISSRFADIFRGNSLKGGLLTIIIEQSDVEAMWEAIEADPATPITVNLEERTVSYGAKSLPFAIDDYTRWRLMEGLDDIGLTLKQTDFIDSFEKNRPAYKPATLPIRS
;
A
#
# COMPACT_ATOMS: atom_id res chain seq x y z
N MET A 1 2.20 11.78 -3.33
CA MET A 1 1.19 10.71 -3.40
C MET A 1 -0.22 11.28 -3.39
N GLU A 2 -1.27 10.49 -3.69
CA GLU A 2 -2.65 10.95 -3.55
C GLU A 2 -3.04 11.12 -2.08
N LYS A 3 -3.95 12.08 -1.79
CA LYS A 3 -4.54 12.24 -0.45
C LYS A 3 -5.46 11.06 -0.16
N PHE A 4 -5.34 10.50 1.03
CA PHE A 4 -6.22 9.43 1.51
C PHE A 4 -7.02 9.94 2.72
N ILE A 5 -8.33 10.12 2.56
CA ILE A 5 -9.23 10.51 3.66
C ILE A 5 -10.22 9.38 3.90
N THR A 6 -11.01 9.07 2.89
CA THR A 6 -11.99 7.97 2.92
C THR A 6 -11.90 7.21 1.60
N HIS A 7 -11.96 5.89 1.69
CA HIS A 7 -12.00 5.00 0.53
C HIS A 7 -13.16 4.03 0.67
N VAL A 8 -13.93 3.88 -0.39
CA VAL A 8 -14.98 2.87 -0.50
C VAL A 8 -14.65 1.98 -1.68
N GLY A 9 -14.56 0.68 -1.44
CA GLY A 9 -14.24 -0.30 -2.46
C GLY A 9 -14.72 -1.69 -2.09
N THR A 10 -14.56 -2.65 -3.00
CA THR A 10 -14.86 -4.06 -2.73
C THR A 10 -13.62 -4.80 -2.26
N GLY A 11 -13.83 -5.86 -1.48
CA GLY A 11 -12.77 -6.67 -0.89
C GLY A 11 -12.29 -7.78 -1.82
N VAL A 12 -11.01 -8.16 -1.64
CA VAL A 12 -10.42 -9.38 -2.22
C VAL A 12 -9.95 -10.27 -1.08
N PRO A 13 -10.55 -11.45 -0.86
CA PRO A 13 -10.22 -12.33 0.26
C PRO A 13 -9.01 -13.21 -0.07
N LEU A 14 -7.82 -12.76 0.27
CA LEU A 14 -6.60 -13.55 0.14
C LEU A 14 -6.39 -14.40 1.38
N ARG A 15 -6.97 -15.61 1.43
CA ARG A 15 -6.85 -16.56 2.55
C ARG A 15 -5.47 -17.23 2.61
N ARG A 16 -4.41 -16.41 2.58
CA ARG A 16 -3.02 -16.86 2.67
C ARG A 16 -2.29 -16.07 3.76
N SER A 17 -1.58 -16.77 4.62
CA SER A 17 -0.67 -16.21 5.62
C SER A 17 0.78 -16.42 5.20
N ASN A 18 1.72 -15.74 5.87
CA ASN A 18 3.15 -15.80 5.59
C ASN A 18 3.49 -15.47 4.13
N VAL A 19 2.81 -14.47 3.58
CA VAL A 19 3.02 -14.02 2.20
C VAL A 19 4.27 -13.18 2.13
N ASP A 20 5.31 -13.69 1.46
CA ASP A 20 6.56 -12.98 1.30
C ASP A 20 6.57 -12.07 0.05
N THR A 21 7.56 -11.19 -0.03
CA THR A 21 7.67 -10.23 -1.14
C THR A 21 7.99 -10.87 -2.48
N ASP A 22 8.60 -12.07 -2.53
CA ASP A 22 8.81 -12.82 -3.76
C ASP A 22 7.49 -13.43 -4.28
N GLN A 23 6.60 -13.79 -3.38
CA GLN A 23 5.25 -14.23 -3.72
C GLN A 23 4.37 -13.05 -4.18
N ILE A 24 4.53 -11.87 -3.57
CA ILE A 24 3.82 -10.66 -4.02
C ILE A 24 4.31 -10.25 -5.41
N ILE A 25 5.63 -10.20 -5.62
CA ILE A 25 6.24 -9.88 -6.92
C ILE A 25 7.53 -10.67 -7.13
N PRO A 26 7.58 -11.60 -8.10
CA PRO A 26 8.78 -12.38 -8.39
C PRO A 26 9.97 -11.51 -8.84
N ALA A 27 11.19 -11.93 -8.46
CA ALA A 27 12.42 -11.18 -8.68
C ALA A 27 12.67 -10.78 -10.15
N VAL A 28 12.13 -11.51 -11.12
CA VAL A 28 12.28 -11.20 -12.56
C VAL A 28 11.72 -9.82 -12.93
N TYR A 29 10.69 -9.35 -12.21
CA TYR A 29 10.07 -8.03 -12.44
C TYR A 29 10.89 -6.87 -11.86
N LEU A 30 11.81 -7.12 -10.94
CA LEU A 30 12.63 -6.09 -10.28
C LEU A 30 13.65 -5.42 -11.22
N LYS A 31 13.84 -5.96 -12.41
CA LYS A 31 14.73 -5.37 -13.44
C LYS A 31 14.11 -4.16 -14.14
N ARG A 32 12.82 -3.90 -13.95
CA ARG A 32 12.13 -2.74 -14.54
C ARG A 32 12.59 -1.45 -13.86
N VAL A 33 12.86 -0.43 -14.66
CA VAL A 33 13.39 0.88 -14.17
C VAL A 33 12.27 1.85 -13.79
N THR A 34 11.04 1.61 -14.26
CA THR A 34 9.87 2.46 -14.00
C THR A 34 9.25 2.15 -12.62
N ARG A 35 8.43 3.09 -12.10
CA ARG A 35 7.60 2.86 -10.90
C ARG A 35 6.16 2.42 -11.24
N SER A 36 5.84 2.22 -12.50
CA SER A 36 4.53 1.83 -13.02
C SER A 36 4.66 0.63 -13.96
N GLY A 37 3.54 -0.09 -14.17
CA GLY A 37 3.51 -1.26 -15.02
C GLY A 37 3.92 -2.54 -14.30
N PHE A 38 3.64 -2.65 -12.99
CA PHE A 38 3.92 -3.84 -12.18
C PHE A 38 2.68 -4.69 -11.89
N GLU A 39 1.52 -4.31 -12.41
CA GLU A 39 0.25 -5.03 -12.22
C GLU A 39 0.27 -6.46 -12.73
N ASP A 40 1.03 -6.74 -13.79
CA ASP A 40 1.22 -8.09 -14.33
C ASP A 40 2.13 -8.97 -13.44
N GLY A 41 3.01 -8.35 -12.67
CA GLY A 41 3.89 -9.01 -11.72
C GLY A 41 3.22 -9.38 -10.40
N LEU A 42 2.08 -8.74 -10.06
CA LEU A 42 1.41 -8.99 -8.80
C LEU A 42 0.93 -10.44 -8.71
N PHE A 43 1.43 -11.17 -7.71
CA PHE A 43 1.15 -12.58 -7.49
C PHE A 43 1.29 -13.46 -8.76
N ALA A 44 2.23 -13.11 -9.64
CA ALA A 44 2.36 -13.72 -10.98
C ALA A 44 2.47 -15.25 -10.93
N ALA A 45 3.16 -15.81 -9.93
CA ALA A 45 3.27 -17.26 -9.77
C ALA A 45 1.91 -17.91 -9.44
N TRP A 46 1.10 -17.26 -8.60
CA TRP A 46 -0.22 -17.78 -8.20
C TRP A 46 -1.29 -17.54 -9.26
N ARG A 47 -1.13 -16.51 -10.09
CA ARG A 47 -2.08 -16.20 -11.18
C ARG A 47 -2.05 -17.23 -12.32
N ASN A 48 -1.09 -18.17 -12.31
CA ASN A 48 -1.11 -19.33 -13.19
C ASN A 48 -2.21 -20.35 -12.81
N ASP A 49 -2.70 -20.30 -11.57
CA ASP A 49 -3.80 -21.11 -11.11
C ASP A 49 -5.14 -20.42 -11.45
N PRO A 50 -6.01 -21.00 -12.28
CA PRO A 50 -7.31 -20.41 -12.63
C PRO A 50 -8.20 -20.13 -11.44
N GLU A 51 -8.08 -20.91 -10.34
CA GLU A 51 -8.87 -20.75 -9.12
C GLU A 51 -8.33 -19.67 -8.20
N PHE A 52 -7.17 -19.07 -8.53
CA PHE A 52 -6.62 -18.00 -7.70
C PHE A 52 -7.58 -16.79 -7.63
N VAL A 53 -7.75 -16.24 -6.44
CA VAL A 53 -8.75 -15.21 -6.14
C VAL A 53 -8.74 -14.02 -7.12
N LEU A 54 -7.56 -13.54 -7.55
CA LEU A 54 -7.46 -12.43 -8.51
C LEU A 54 -7.82 -12.81 -9.95
N ASN A 55 -7.96 -14.10 -10.26
CA ASN A 55 -8.42 -14.57 -11.56
C ASN A 55 -9.95 -14.69 -11.62
N GLN A 56 -10.62 -14.64 -10.47
CA GLN A 56 -12.07 -14.74 -10.38
C GLN A 56 -12.74 -13.40 -10.73
N PRO A 57 -13.72 -13.39 -11.66
CA PRO A 57 -14.38 -12.17 -12.09
C PRO A 57 -15.00 -11.34 -10.96
N ALA A 58 -15.47 -12.01 -9.90
CA ALA A 58 -16.09 -11.39 -8.73
C ALA A 58 -15.15 -10.42 -7.99
N TYR A 59 -13.83 -10.66 -8.02
CA TYR A 59 -12.84 -9.90 -7.27
C TYR A 59 -11.92 -9.02 -8.14
N LYS A 60 -12.09 -9.06 -9.46
CA LYS A 60 -11.19 -8.40 -10.42
C LYS A 60 -11.02 -6.90 -10.19
N ASN A 61 -12.05 -6.23 -9.71
CA ASN A 61 -12.06 -4.79 -9.48
C ASN A 61 -11.95 -4.42 -8.00
N GLY A 62 -11.59 -5.37 -7.14
CA GLY A 62 -11.43 -5.13 -5.72
C GLY A 62 -10.24 -4.20 -5.43
N THR A 63 -10.46 -3.24 -4.55
CA THR A 63 -9.44 -2.23 -4.18
C THR A 63 -8.97 -2.34 -2.73
N VAL A 64 -9.55 -3.27 -1.97
CA VAL A 64 -9.19 -3.59 -0.59
C VAL A 64 -8.75 -5.05 -0.53
N LEU A 65 -7.47 -5.30 -0.33
CA LEU A 65 -6.93 -6.65 -0.14
C LEU A 65 -7.06 -7.05 1.33
N VAL A 66 -7.74 -8.16 1.61
CA VAL A 66 -7.85 -8.72 2.96
C VAL A 66 -7.02 -10.00 3.00
N ALA A 67 -5.85 -9.92 3.63
CA ALA A 67 -4.85 -10.98 3.65
C ALA A 67 -4.72 -11.64 5.04
N GLY A 68 -4.18 -12.85 5.08
CA GLY A 68 -3.84 -13.53 6.33
C GLY A 68 -2.65 -12.90 7.04
N ALA A 69 -2.33 -13.43 8.22
CA ALA A 69 -1.23 -12.95 9.05
C ALA A 69 0.13 -13.03 8.34
N ASP A 70 1.08 -12.20 8.80
CA ASP A 70 2.46 -12.13 8.29
C ASP A 70 2.55 -11.79 6.80
N PHE A 71 1.83 -10.74 6.40
CA PHE A 71 1.87 -10.26 5.03
C PHE A 71 3.09 -9.34 4.79
N GLY A 72 3.79 -9.58 3.67
CA GLY A 72 4.93 -8.78 3.24
C GLY A 72 6.25 -9.16 3.91
N THR A 73 6.40 -10.42 4.35
CA THR A 73 7.65 -10.94 4.92
C THR A 73 8.77 -11.03 3.84
N GLY A 74 9.99 -11.35 4.28
CA GLY A 74 11.14 -11.47 3.38
C GLY A 74 11.87 -10.16 3.11
N SER A 75 12.43 -10.01 1.92
CA SER A 75 13.28 -8.88 1.54
C SER A 75 12.52 -7.55 1.47
N SER A 76 13.20 -6.45 1.86
CA SER A 76 12.62 -5.10 1.69
C SER A 76 12.54 -4.73 0.21
N ARG A 77 11.34 -4.79 -0.37
CA ARG A 77 11.11 -4.47 -1.78
C ARG A 77 9.96 -3.48 -1.93
N GLU A 78 10.28 -2.25 -2.28
CA GLU A 78 9.25 -1.26 -2.64
C GLU A 78 8.40 -1.72 -3.83
N HIS A 79 8.97 -2.55 -4.73
CA HIS A 79 8.25 -3.12 -5.87
C HIS A 79 7.01 -3.92 -5.47
N ALA A 80 7.02 -4.57 -4.29
CA ALA A 80 5.84 -5.26 -3.78
C ALA A 80 4.68 -4.27 -3.50
N VAL A 81 5.01 -3.09 -2.98
CA VAL A 81 4.04 -2.01 -2.77
C VAL A 81 3.56 -1.46 -4.10
N TRP A 82 4.48 -1.21 -5.04
CA TRP A 82 4.11 -0.71 -6.38
C TRP A 82 3.23 -1.68 -7.15
N ALA A 83 3.50 -2.99 -7.07
CA ALA A 83 2.68 -4.02 -7.73
C ALA A 83 1.24 -4.00 -7.21
N LEU A 84 1.04 -3.90 -5.88
CA LEU A 84 -0.27 -3.77 -5.28
C LEU A 84 -0.99 -2.50 -5.73
N GLN A 85 -0.30 -1.35 -5.70
CA GLN A 85 -0.88 -0.06 -6.11
C GLN A 85 -1.19 -0.01 -7.60
N ASN A 86 -0.28 -0.51 -8.46
CA ASN A 86 -0.50 -0.53 -9.92
C ASN A 86 -1.65 -1.46 -10.31
N TYR A 87 -1.87 -2.54 -9.56
CA TYR A 87 -3.04 -3.39 -9.75
C TYR A 87 -4.36 -2.69 -9.37
N GLY A 88 -4.32 -1.71 -8.48
CA GLY A 88 -5.47 -0.91 -8.06
C GLY A 88 -5.79 -0.99 -6.56
N PHE A 89 -5.02 -1.73 -5.78
CA PHE A 89 -5.22 -1.75 -4.33
C PHE A 89 -4.87 -0.40 -3.69
N LYS A 90 -5.78 0.09 -2.86
CA LYS A 90 -5.61 1.31 -2.04
C LYS A 90 -5.38 0.96 -0.57
N VAL A 91 -5.87 -0.19 -0.14
CA VAL A 91 -5.80 -0.67 1.25
C VAL A 91 -5.42 -2.15 1.27
N VAL A 92 -4.57 -2.52 2.23
CA VAL A 92 -4.32 -3.91 2.60
C VAL A 92 -4.66 -4.08 4.08
N ILE A 93 -5.49 -5.07 4.39
CA ILE A 93 -5.91 -5.41 5.74
C ILE A 93 -5.32 -6.77 6.09
N SER A 94 -4.73 -6.89 7.28
CA SER A 94 -4.18 -8.15 7.80
C SER A 94 -4.12 -8.07 9.33
N SER A 95 -4.01 -9.21 9.99
CA SER A 95 -3.79 -9.24 11.44
C SER A 95 -2.34 -8.96 11.83
N ARG A 96 -1.38 -9.11 10.91
CA ARG A 96 0.04 -8.80 11.13
C ARG A 96 0.75 -8.55 9.79
N PHE A 97 1.61 -7.56 9.76
CA PHE A 97 2.51 -7.25 8.64
C PHE A 97 3.96 -7.37 9.06
N ALA A 98 4.84 -7.63 8.09
CA ALA A 98 6.26 -7.38 8.28
C ALA A 98 6.50 -5.87 8.37
N ASP A 99 7.31 -5.43 9.34
CA ASP A 99 7.52 -4.01 9.66
C ASP A 99 8.02 -3.20 8.46
N ILE A 100 8.97 -3.74 7.71
CA ILE A 100 9.56 -3.06 6.55
C ILE A 100 8.51 -2.89 5.44
N PHE A 101 7.74 -3.94 5.15
CA PHE A 101 6.66 -3.85 4.15
C PHE A 101 5.62 -2.80 4.55
N ARG A 102 5.18 -2.81 5.82
CA ARG A 102 4.23 -1.84 6.35
C ARG A 102 4.77 -0.41 6.25
N GLY A 103 6.02 -0.19 6.65
CA GLY A 103 6.68 1.11 6.55
C GLY A 103 6.76 1.63 5.12
N ASN A 104 7.19 0.79 4.16
CA ASN A 104 7.25 1.14 2.74
C ASN A 104 5.86 1.43 2.16
N SER A 105 4.85 0.65 2.53
CA SER A 105 3.46 0.83 2.10
C SER A 105 2.92 2.19 2.52
N LEU A 106 3.03 2.54 3.79
CA LEU A 106 2.54 3.81 4.34
C LEU A 106 3.29 5.02 3.76
N LYS A 107 4.61 4.89 3.53
CA LYS A 107 5.41 5.92 2.84
C LYS A 107 4.99 6.10 1.38
N GLY A 108 4.64 5.02 0.71
CA GLY A 108 4.20 5.01 -0.68
C GLY A 108 2.74 5.37 -0.90
N GLY A 109 1.93 5.52 0.16
CA GLY A 109 0.51 5.85 0.06
C GLY A 109 -0.42 4.64 -0.07
N LEU A 110 0.07 3.42 0.18
CA LEU A 110 -0.75 2.22 0.34
C LEU A 110 -1.09 2.06 1.83
N LEU A 111 -2.35 2.24 2.19
CA LEU A 111 -2.77 2.12 3.58
C LEU A 111 -2.77 0.66 4.03
N THR A 112 -2.06 0.37 5.12
CA THR A 112 -2.06 -0.95 5.77
C THR A 112 -2.79 -0.86 7.10
N ILE A 113 -3.80 -1.72 7.29
CA ILE A 113 -4.66 -1.76 8.47
C ILE A 113 -4.45 -3.07 9.20
N ILE A 114 -4.19 -2.98 10.49
CA ILE A 114 -4.10 -4.14 11.40
C ILE A 114 -5.41 -4.24 12.17
N ILE A 115 -6.07 -5.41 12.09
CA ILE A 115 -7.23 -5.79 12.89
C ILE A 115 -7.01 -7.19 13.46
N GLU A 116 -7.84 -7.60 14.40
CA GLU A 116 -7.75 -8.94 14.97
C GLU A 116 -7.96 -10.05 13.91
N GLN A 117 -7.32 -11.21 14.10
CA GLN A 117 -7.40 -12.32 13.14
C GLN A 117 -8.85 -12.81 12.95
N SER A 118 -9.64 -12.84 14.01
CA SER A 118 -11.06 -13.20 13.95
C SER A 118 -11.89 -12.24 13.11
N ASP A 119 -11.53 -10.95 13.10
CA ASP A 119 -12.19 -9.95 12.28
C ASP A 119 -11.76 -10.06 10.80
N VAL A 120 -10.49 -10.41 10.53
CA VAL A 120 -10.02 -10.75 9.18
C VAL A 120 -10.82 -11.92 8.61
N GLU A 121 -11.00 -12.99 9.40
CA GLU A 121 -11.76 -14.17 9.00
C GLU A 121 -13.24 -13.86 8.75
N ALA A 122 -13.85 -13.09 9.65
CA ALA A 122 -15.24 -12.64 9.47
C ALA A 122 -15.41 -11.74 8.23
N MET A 123 -14.39 -10.93 7.90
CA MET A 123 -14.38 -10.11 6.69
C MET A 123 -14.25 -10.97 5.43
N TRP A 124 -13.43 -12.03 5.43
CA TRP A 124 -13.37 -12.99 4.33
C TRP A 124 -14.74 -13.64 4.08
N GLU A 125 -15.40 -14.13 5.14
CA GLU A 125 -16.72 -14.74 5.03
C GLU A 125 -17.76 -13.77 4.44
N ALA A 126 -17.75 -12.52 4.88
CA ALA A 126 -18.65 -11.51 4.36
C ALA A 126 -18.40 -11.20 2.88
N ILE A 127 -17.14 -11.08 2.44
CA ILE A 127 -16.75 -10.85 1.05
C ILE A 127 -17.11 -12.04 0.17
N GLU A 128 -16.92 -13.26 0.65
CA GLU A 128 -17.24 -14.49 -0.10
C GLU A 128 -18.74 -14.72 -0.22
N ALA A 129 -19.50 -14.34 0.81
CA ALA A 129 -20.97 -14.40 0.78
C ALA A 129 -21.56 -13.39 -0.22
N ASP A 130 -20.99 -12.20 -0.29
CA ASP A 130 -21.36 -11.16 -1.26
C ASP A 130 -20.13 -10.35 -1.67
N PRO A 131 -19.51 -10.64 -2.82
CA PRO A 131 -18.34 -9.90 -3.33
C PRO A 131 -18.60 -8.41 -3.61
N ALA A 132 -19.86 -8.00 -3.71
CA ALA A 132 -20.23 -6.61 -3.90
C ALA A 132 -20.31 -5.82 -2.59
N THR A 133 -20.16 -6.49 -1.44
CA THR A 133 -20.17 -5.83 -0.12
C THR A 133 -19.16 -4.68 -0.08
N PRO A 134 -19.59 -3.43 0.13
CA PRO A 134 -18.68 -2.31 0.21
C PRO A 134 -17.90 -2.35 1.51
N ILE A 135 -16.60 -2.10 1.39
CA ILE A 135 -15.70 -1.86 2.52
C ILE A 135 -15.38 -0.37 2.53
N THR A 136 -15.74 0.30 3.60
CA THR A 136 -15.46 1.72 3.80
C THR A 136 -14.32 1.87 4.80
N VAL A 137 -13.26 2.53 4.37
CA VAL A 137 -12.10 2.86 5.22
C VAL A 137 -12.08 4.37 5.42
N ASN A 138 -12.26 4.82 6.67
CA ASN A 138 -12.18 6.22 7.06
C ASN A 138 -10.92 6.44 7.89
N LEU A 139 -9.94 7.16 7.31
CA LEU A 139 -8.66 7.43 7.96
C LEU A 139 -8.79 8.54 9.01
N GLU A 140 -9.75 9.45 8.85
CA GLU A 140 -10.01 10.51 9.82
C GLU A 140 -10.55 9.95 11.13
N GLU A 141 -11.51 9.03 11.04
CA GLU A 141 -12.11 8.33 12.19
C GLU A 141 -11.32 7.09 12.62
N ARG A 142 -10.36 6.63 11.80
CA ARG A 142 -9.58 5.41 12.02
C ARG A 142 -10.47 4.17 12.12
N THR A 143 -11.42 4.05 11.20
CA THR A 143 -12.38 2.95 11.16
C THR A 143 -12.38 2.25 9.81
N VAL A 144 -12.63 0.95 9.84
CA VAL A 144 -12.97 0.14 8.68
C VAL A 144 -14.34 -0.49 8.90
N SER A 145 -15.25 -0.32 7.94
CA SER A 145 -16.63 -0.78 8.04
C SER A 145 -17.01 -1.65 6.85
N TYR A 146 -17.76 -2.73 7.11
CA TYR A 146 -18.32 -3.61 6.10
C TYR A 146 -19.64 -4.20 6.61
N GLY A 147 -20.65 -4.25 5.77
CA GLY A 147 -22.01 -4.61 6.21
C GLY A 147 -22.48 -3.72 7.38
N ALA A 148 -22.87 -4.36 8.48
CA ALA A 148 -23.28 -3.66 9.71
C ALA A 148 -22.14 -3.50 10.74
N LYS A 149 -20.93 -3.99 10.43
CA LYS A 149 -19.77 -3.93 11.35
C LYS A 149 -18.92 -2.70 11.08
N SER A 150 -18.40 -2.11 12.15
CA SER A 150 -17.38 -1.05 12.11
C SER A 150 -16.30 -1.37 13.15
N LEU A 151 -15.06 -1.41 12.70
CA LEU A 151 -13.90 -1.81 13.51
C LEU A 151 -12.92 -0.64 13.58
N PRO A 152 -12.43 -0.27 14.76
CA PRO A 152 -11.36 0.70 14.89
C PRO A 152 -10.01 0.09 14.50
N PHE A 153 -9.10 0.91 13.99
CA PHE A 153 -7.71 0.52 13.76
C PHE A 153 -6.72 1.57 14.26
N ALA A 154 -5.52 1.13 14.61
CA ALA A 154 -4.47 1.99 15.10
C ALA A 154 -3.54 2.45 13.98
N ILE A 155 -3.29 3.75 13.94
CA ILE A 155 -2.27 4.40 13.11
C ILE A 155 -1.73 5.60 13.89
N ASP A 156 -0.43 5.84 13.85
CA ASP A 156 0.17 7.00 14.51
C ASP A 156 -0.25 8.30 13.82
N ASP A 157 -0.31 9.39 14.58
CA ASP A 157 -0.83 10.67 14.12
C ASP A 157 -0.01 11.28 12.99
N TYR A 158 1.31 11.08 12.98
CA TYR A 158 2.19 11.61 11.95
C TYR A 158 1.97 10.91 10.60
N THR A 159 1.93 9.58 10.60
CA THR A 159 1.64 8.78 9.40
C THR A 159 0.24 9.08 8.87
N ARG A 160 -0.75 9.17 9.76
CA ARG A 160 -2.12 9.54 9.40
C ARG A 160 -2.16 10.91 8.72
N TRP A 161 -1.53 11.94 9.32
CA TRP A 161 -1.45 13.26 8.75
C TRP A 161 -0.80 13.26 7.36
N ARG A 162 0.33 12.54 7.19
CA ARG A 162 1.01 12.42 5.89
C ARG A 162 0.11 11.85 4.81
N LEU A 163 -0.61 10.78 5.11
CA LEU A 163 -1.55 10.14 4.17
C LEU A 163 -2.71 11.08 3.82
N MET A 164 -3.29 11.76 4.81
CA MET A 164 -4.39 12.70 4.58
C MET A 164 -3.96 13.90 3.74
N GLU A 165 -2.73 14.39 3.93
CA GLU A 165 -2.16 15.49 3.13
C GLU A 165 -1.55 15.02 1.79
N GLY A 166 -1.42 13.72 1.56
CA GLY A 166 -0.80 13.17 0.36
C GLY A 166 0.71 13.43 0.27
N LEU A 167 1.41 13.45 1.40
CA LEU A 167 2.82 13.84 1.51
C LEU A 167 3.74 12.61 1.57
N ASP A 168 4.53 12.42 0.53
CA ASP A 168 5.71 11.56 0.56
C ASP A 168 6.94 12.30 1.13
N ASP A 169 8.07 11.62 1.21
CA ASP A 169 9.29 12.21 1.78
C ASP A 169 9.80 13.40 0.95
N ILE A 170 9.59 13.37 -0.37
CA ILE A 170 9.93 14.50 -1.26
C ILE A 170 8.98 15.67 -1.01
N GLY A 171 7.67 15.40 -0.95
CA GLY A 171 6.66 16.43 -0.67
C GLY A 171 6.87 17.12 0.68
N LEU A 172 7.33 16.38 1.70
CA LEU A 172 7.71 16.95 3.00
C LEU A 172 8.90 17.89 2.88
N THR A 173 9.94 17.48 2.13
CA THR A 173 11.14 18.31 1.90
C THR A 173 10.76 19.59 1.14
N LEU A 174 9.91 19.49 0.10
CA LEU A 174 9.48 20.63 -0.68
C LEU A 174 8.62 21.65 0.08
N LYS A 175 8.01 21.26 1.21
CA LYS A 175 7.38 22.24 2.12
C LYS A 175 8.39 23.23 2.76
N GLN A 176 9.67 22.92 2.68
CA GLN A 176 10.76 23.74 3.24
C GLN A 176 11.54 24.51 2.13
N THR A 177 10.90 24.78 0.99
CA THR A 177 11.55 25.41 -0.18
C THR A 177 12.26 26.70 0.17
N ASP A 178 11.63 27.57 0.99
CA ASP A 178 12.25 28.86 1.40
C ASP A 178 13.57 28.67 2.17
N PHE A 179 13.64 27.65 3.03
CA PHE A 179 14.87 27.31 3.75
C PHE A 179 15.94 26.73 2.81
N ILE A 180 15.51 25.90 1.85
CA ILE A 180 16.40 25.32 0.82
C ILE A 180 16.98 26.45 -0.04
N ASP A 181 16.16 27.35 -0.53
CA ASP A 181 16.56 28.49 -1.34
C ASP A 181 17.52 29.41 -0.57
N SER A 182 17.24 29.67 0.71
CA SER A 182 18.12 30.45 1.56
C SER A 182 19.48 29.76 1.76
N PHE A 183 19.49 28.45 1.97
CA PHE A 183 20.72 27.67 2.09
C PHE A 183 21.53 27.70 0.80
N GLU A 184 20.90 27.53 -0.34
CA GLU A 184 21.54 27.54 -1.65
C GLU A 184 22.16 28.91 -1.97
N LYS A 185 21.45 30.02 -1.70
CA LYS A 185 21.96 31.40 -1.87
C LYS A 185 23.19 31.69 -1.00
N ASN A 186 23.24 31.15 0.20
CA ASN A 186 24.33 31.36 1.15
C ASN A 186 25.45 30.31 1.03
N ARG A 187 25.33 29.37 0.10
CA ARG A 187 26.33 28.31 -0.08
C ARG A 187 27.62 28.89 -0.63
N PRO A 188 28.78 28.61 0.02
CA PRO A 188 30.07 29.13 -0.45
C PRO A 188 30.38 28.69 -1.89
N ALA A 189 30.85 29.63 -2.73
CA ALA A 189 31.12 29.39 -4.17
C ALA A 189 32.21 28.34 -4.44
N TYR A 190 33.05 28.02 -3.44
CA TYR A 190 34.11 26.99 -3.58
C TYR A 190 33.54 25.55 -3.43
N LYS A 191 32.31 25.39 -2.97
CA LYS A 191 31.66 24.07 -2.90
C LYS A 191 31.11 23.69 -4.27
N PRO A 192 31.27 22.43 -4.72
CA PRO A 192 30.78 22.00 -6.02
C PRO A 192 29.26 22.17 -6.11
N ALA A 193 28.77 22.50 -7.31
CA ALA A 193 27.33 22.47 -7.60
C ALA A 193 26.79 21.05 -7.41
N THR A 194 25.57 20.95 -6.88
CA THR A 194 24.93 19.66 -6.57
C THR A 194 24.53 18.86 -7.80
N LEU A 195 24.39 19.50 -8.95
CA LEU A 195 24.08 18.83 -10.20
C LEU A 195 25.16 19.18 -11.24
N PRO A 196 25.77 18.17 -11.91
CA PRO A 196 26.61 18.43 -13.04
C PRO A 196 25.77 19.06 -14.16
N ILE A 197 26.21 20.20 -14.69
CA ILE A 197 25.62 20.77 -15.91
C ILE A 197 25.90 19.74 -17.02
N ARG A 198 24.88 19.10 -17.51
CA ARG A 198 24.99 18.28 -18.72
C ARG A 198 25.16 19.24 -19.90
N SER A 199 26.37 19.28 -20.45
CA SER A 199 26.66 19.92 -21.74
C SER A 199 25.99 19.15 -22.85
#